data_74187f3bd859855bab62bb0d02425182
#
_entry.id   74187f3bd859855bab62bb0d02425182
#
_cell.length_a   1.000
_cell.length_b   1.000
_cell.length_c   1.000
_cell.angle_alpha   90.00
_cell.angle_beta   90.00
_cell.angle_gamma   90.00
#
_symmetry.space_group_name_H-M   'P 1'
#
loop_
_entity.id
_entity.type
_entity.pdbx_description
1 polymer ?
#
loop_
_entity_poly.entity_id
_entity_poly.type
_entity_poly.pdbx_seq_one_letter_code
_entity_poly.pdbx_strand_id
1 'polypeptide(L)'
;MFNTPTEAQLTKVPALYATEHIPVENKTIHCHFFLGECHWFIVETDHADTMFGFCILNGDLAMAEWGYVSLEDLKSIKVNGMIEVEYDCYWKPKPASDVELIRRASGIIIDPRDEANGGLYHGLYS
;
A
#
# COMPACT_ATOMS: atom_id res chain seq x y z
N MET A 1 5.59 9.70 13.56
CA MET A 1 6.09 8.76 12.53
C MET A 1 7.60 8.74 12.52
N PHE A 2 8.16 7.58 12.49
CA PHE A 2 9.60 7.39 12.45
C PHE A 2 10.10 7.30 11.01
N ASN A 3 11.24 7.96 10.70
CA ASN A 3 11.77 8.03 9.34
C ASN A 3 10.76 8.61 8.33
N THR A 4 10.09 9.69 8.71
CA THR A 4 9.08 10.32 7.84
C THR A 4 9.63 10.55 6.41
N PRO A 5 8.86 10.20 5.37
CA PRO A 5 9.32 10.41 4.01
C PRO A 5 9.47 11.90 3.69
N THR A 6 10.46 12.22 2.87
CA THR A 6 10.66 13.59 2.38
C THR A 6 9.74 13.87 1.21
N GLU A 7 9.55 15.15 0.89
CA GLU A 7 8.78 15.53 -0.30
C GLU A 7 9.42 14.92 -1.56
N ALA A 8 10.74 14.90 -1.64
CA ALA A 8 11.44 14.33 -2.79
C ALA A 8 11.12 12.85 -2.97
N GLN A 9 11.02 12.10 -1.86
CA GLN A 9 10.66 10.70 -1.90
C GLN A 9 9.22 10.51 -2.36
N LEU A 10 8.29 11.31 -1.83
CA LEU A 10 6.88 11.21 -2.19
C LEU A 10 6.61 11.69 -3.63
N THR A 11 7.39 12.63 -4.13
CA THR A 11 7.22 13.14 -5.50
C THR A 11 7.39 12.04 -6.54
N LYS A 12 8.14 10.99 -6.23
CA LYS A 12 8.36 9.87 -7.15
C LYS A 12 7.15 8.93 -7.25
N VAL A 13 6.20 9.06 -6.35
CA VAL A 13 4.99 8.22 -6.35
C VAL A 13 3.99 8.81 -7.34
N PRO A 14 3.38 7.99 -8.21
CA PRO A 14 2.39 8.48 -9.17
C PRO A 14 1.20 9.15 -8.49
N ALA A 15 0.55 10.06 -9.21
CA ALA A 15 -0.68 10.69 -8.74
C ALA A 15 -1.81 9.67 -8.61
N LEU A 16 -2.82 10.00 -7.82
CA LEU A 16 -4.01 9.15 -7.70
C LEU A 16 -4.61 8.91 -9.09
N TYR A 17 -5.02 7.66 -9.32
CA TYR A 17 -5.61 7.19 -10.58
C TYR A 17 -4.65 7.15 -11.78
N ALA A 18 -3.40 7.57 -11.62
CA ALA A 18 -2.44 7.54 -12.72
C ALA A 18 -2.12 6.11 -13.18
N THR A 19 -2.30 5.12 -12.29
CA THR A 19 -2.01 3.72 -12.60
C THR A 19 -3.27 2.87 -12.78
N GLU A 20 -4.42 3.50 -13.00
CA GLU A 20 -5.70 2.78 -13.15
C GLU A 20 -5.65 1.69 -14.22
N HIS A 21 -4.95 1.97 -15.31
CA HIS A 21 -4.85 1.06 -16.44
C HIS A 21 -3.89 -0.10 -16.20
N ILE A 22 -3.17 -0.11 -15.08
CA ILE A 22 -2.21 -1.17 -14.76
C ILE A 22 -2.89 -2.19 -13.86
N PRO A 23 -2.88 -3.49 -14.21
CA PRO A 23 -3.41 -4.53 -13.33
C PRO A 23 -2.75 -4.46 -11.94
N VAL A 24 -3.52 -4.75 -10.90
CA VAL A 24 -3.04 -4.57 -9.52
C VAL A 24 -1.76 -5.34 -9.23
N GLU A 25 -1.61 -6.55 -9.75
CA GLU A 25 -0.41 -7.36 -9.53
C GLU A 25 0.84 -6.75 -10.14
N ASN A 26 0.65 -5.87 -11.14
CA ASN A 26 1.74 -5.21 -11.84
C ASN A 26 1.98 -3.78 -11.38
N LYS A 27 1.15 -3.27 -10.48
CA LYS A 27 1.35 -1.92 -9.96
C LYS A 27 2.63 -1.89 -9.11
N THR A 28 3.41 -0.84 -9.29
CA THR A 28 4.65 -0.68 -8.52
C THR A 28 4.32 -0.18 -7.12
N ILE A 29 4.81 -0.91 -6.12
CA ILE A 29 4.77 -0.45 -4.73
C ILE A 29 5.95 0.49 -4.53
N HIS A 30 5.68 1.77 -4.41
CA HIS A 30 6.71 2.81 -4.30
C HIS A 30 7.18 3.04 -2.88
N CYS A 31 6.27 2.90 -1.90
CA CYS A 31 6.57 3.16 -0.50
C CYS A 31 5.96 2.07 0.38
N HIS A 32 6.59 1.84 1.51
CA HIS A 32 6.12 0.90 2.51
C HIS A 32 6.16 1.57 3.88
N PHE A 33 5.03 1.57 4.58
CA PHE A 33 4.94 2.00 5.98
C PHE A 33 4.59 0.78 6.81
N PHE A 34 5.05 0.74 8.05
CA PHE A 34 4.73 -0.40 8.91
C PHE A 34 4.73 -0.02 10.39
N LEU A 35 4.00 -0.82 11.16
CA LEU A 35 3.97 -0.78 12.61
C LEU A 35 3.65 -2.19 13.09
N GLY A 36 4.64 -2.89 13.61
CA GLY A 36 4.45 -4.30 13.98
C GLY A 36 4.00 -5.11 12.76
N GLU A 37 2.82 -5.73 12.87
CA GLU A 37 2.24 -6.52 11.77
C GLU A 37 1.25 -5.72 10.93
N CYS A 38 1.22 -4.40 11.08
CA CYS A 38 0.47 -3.52 10.20
C CYS A 38 1.37 -3.06 9.08
N HIS A 39 0.89 -3.12 7.84
CA HIS A 39 1.67 -2.73 6.67
C HIS A 39 0.80 -1.94 5.70
N TRP A 40 1.37 -0.90 5.11
CA TRP A 40 0.75 -0.09 4.07
C TRP A 40 1.70 -0.01 2.89
N PHE A 41 1.32 -0.63 1.78
CA PHE A 41 2.12 -0.70 0.55
C PHE A 41 1.51 0.26 -0.47
N ILE A 42 2.19 1.35 -0.76
CA ILE A 42 1.62 2.50 -1.46
C ILE A 42 1.98 2.52 -2.94
N VAL A 43 0.98 2.71 -3.80
CA VAL A 43 1.14 2.78 -5.25
C VAL A 43 0.88 4.18 -5.82
N GLU A 44 0.05 5.00 -5.17
CA GLU A 44 -0.31 6.32 -5.65
C GLU A 44 -0.52 7.28 -4.48
N THR A 45 -0.39 8.58 -4.75
CA THR A 45 -0.66 9.61 -3.74
C THR A 45 -1.15 10.89 -4.43
N ASP A 46 -1.98 11.69 -3.73
CA ASP A 46 -2.38 13.00 -4.24
C ASP A 46 -1.32 14.07 -3.95
N HIS A 47 -0.18 13.67 -3.39
CA HIS A 47 0.93 14.55 -3.00
C HIS A 47 0.55 15.61 -1.96
N ALA A 48 -0.57 15.41 -1.28
CA ALA A 48 -1.00 16.24 -0.15
C ALA A 48 -1.17 15.36 1.09
N ASP A 49 -2.10 14.41 1.07
CA ASP A 49 -2.35 13.56 2.22
C ASP A 49 -2.85 12.17 1.85
N THR A 50 -3.67 12.05 0.81
CA THR A 50 -4.31 10.78 0.47
C THR A 50 -3.38 9.89 -0.35
N MET A 51 -3.24 8.64 0.10
CA MET A 51 -2.47 7.61 -0.60
C MET A 51 -3.38 6.44 -0.92
N PHE A 52 -3.02 5.69 -1.96
CA PHE A 52 -3.73 4.47 -2.32
C PHE A 52 -2.75 3.31 -2.31
N GLY A 53 -3.13 2.21 -1.70
CA GLY A 53 -2.28 1.04 -1.63
C GLY A 53 -2.93 -0.15 -0.97
N PHE A 54 -2.13 -1.18 -0.72
CA PHE A 54 -2.57 -2.42 -0.09
C PHE A 54 -2.30 -2.36 1.41
N CYS A 55 -3.34 -2.59 2.20
CA CYS A 55 -3.29 -2.41 3.65
C CYS A 55 -3.50 -3.73 4.37
N ILE A 56 -2.59 -4.05 5.28
CA ILE A 56 -2.68 -5.22 6.15
C ILE A 56 -2.68 -4.70 7.58
N LEU A 57 -3.72 -5.00 8.34
CA LEU A 57 -3.80 -4.56 9.74
C LEU A 57 -3.67 -5.77 10.67
N ASN A 58 -2.79 -5.64 11.67
CA ASN A 58 -2.59 -6.64 12.71
C ASN A 58 -2.28 -8.05 12.18
N GLY A 59 -1.60 -8.13 11.06
CA GLY A 59 -1.25 -9.40 10.44
C GLY A 59 -2.43 -10.17 9.88
N ASP A 60 -3.60 -9.55 9.81
CA ASP A 60 -4.81 -10.20 9.32
C ASP A 60 -4.82 -10.22 7.79
N LEU A 61 -4.23 -11.26 7.23
CA LEU A 61 -4.11 -11.39 5.79
C LEU A 61 -5.46 -11.63 5.11
N ALA A 62 -6.40 -12.24 5.82
CA ALA A 62 -7.73 -12.51 5.26
C ALA A 62 -8.53 -11.25 5.01
N MET A 63 -8.29 -10.21 5.82
CA MET A 63 -9.01 -8.94 5.72
C MET A 63 -8.20 -7.85 5.01
N ALA A 64 -6.99 -8.20 4.55
CA ALA A 64 -6.15 -7.24 3.83
C ALA A 64 -6.79 -6.83 2.52
N GLU A 65 -6.67 -5.55 2.17
CA GLU A 65 -7.34 -5.02 0.98
C GLU A 65 -6.67 -3.78 0.44
N TRP A 66 -6.96 -3.50 -0.83
CA TRP A 66 -6.59 -2.24 -1.45
C TRP A 66 -7.52 -1.14 -0.93
N GLY A 67 -6.97 0.02 -0.66
CA GLY A 67 -7.77 1.13 -0.15
C GLY A 67 -6.99 2.42 -0.01
N TYR A 68 -7.68 3.43 0.47
CA TYR A 68 -7.10 4.75 0.68
C TYR A 68 -6.67 4.92 2.12
N VAL A 69 -5.57 5.64 2.32
CA VAL A 69 -5.06 5.94 3.65
C VAL A 69 -4.52 7.37 3.68
N SER A 70 -4.72 8.04 4.82
CA SER A 70 -4.22 9.39 5.04
C SER A 70 -2.81 9.33 5.64
N LEU A 71 -1.88 10.05 5.06
CA LEU A 71 -0.53 10.16 5.62
C LEU A 71 -0.57 10.80 7.01
N GLU A 72 -1.40 11.82 7.20
CA GLU A 72 -1.55 12.46 8.52
C GLU A 72 -2.08 11.47 9.55
N ASP A 73 -3.02 10.61 9.16
CA ASP A 73 -3.53 9.58 10.06
C ASP A 73 -2.41 8.63 10.47
N LEU A 74 -1.57 8.19 9.53
CA LEU A 74 -0.43 7.35 9.86
C LEU A 74 0.54 8.03 10.81
N LYS A 75 0.78 9.34 10.58
CA LYS A 75 1.67 10.11 11.45
C LYS A 75 1.14 10.22 12.87
N SER A 76 -0.18 10.18 13.03
CA SER A 76 -0.81 10.36 14.34
C SER A 76 -0.89 9.09 15.17
N ILE A 77 -0.63 7.93 14.58
CA ILE A 77 -0.73 6.65 15.27
C ILE A 77 0.41 6.50 16.28
N LYS A 78 0.04 6.30 17.56
CA LYS A 78 0.98 5.99 18.63
C LYS A 78 0.39 4.89 19.50
N VAL A 79 1.14 3.81 19.66
CA VAL A 79 0.76 2.71 20.54
C VAL A 79 1.46 2.89 21.87
N ASN A 80 0.67 2.96 22.96
CA ASN A 80 1.20 3.17 24.32
C ASN A 80 2.06 4.43 24.42
N GLY A 81 1.80 5.43 23.56
CA GLY A 81 2.53 6.71 23.58
C GLY A 81 3.98 6.63 23.10
N MET A 82 4.43 5.45 22.67
CA MET A 82 5.86 5.23 22.35
C MET A 82 6.11 4.64 20.98
N ILE A 83 5.24 3.75 20.50
CA ILE A 83 5.45 3.03 19.24
C ILE A 83 4.70 3.74 18.13
N GLU A 84 5.40 4.09 17.07
CA GLU A 84 4.87 4.86 15.94
C GLU A 84 4.98 4.08 14.65
N VAL A 85 4.19 4.50 13.65
CA VAL A 85 4.35 4.00 12.28
C VAL A 85 5.73 4.42 11.78
N GLU A 86 6.39 3.52 11.09
CA GLU A 86 7.70 3.77 10.50
C GLU A 86 7.62 3.79 8.98
N TYR A 87 8.27 4.78 8.36
CA TYR A 87 8.49 4.77 6.93
C TYR A 87 9.71 3.88 6.65
N ASP A 88 9.53 2.89 5.77
CA ASP A 88 10.61 1.96 5.42
C ASP A 88 11.57 2.63 4.44
N CYS A 89 12.62 3.24 4.98
CA CYS A 89 13.62 3.96 4.20
C CYS A 89 14.52 3.05 3.34
N TYR A 90 14.43 1.75 3.55
CA TYR A 90 15.17 0.76 2.75
C TYR A 90 14.33 0.14 1.65
N TRP A 91 13.09 0.56 1.54
CA TRP A 91 12.19 0.01 0.52
C TRP A 91 12.68 0.33 -0.88
N LYS A 92 12.68 -0.69 -1.74
CA LYS A 92 12.98 -0.53 -3.16
C LYS A 92 11.69 -0.78 -3.94
N PRO A 93 11.29 0.16 -4.82
CA PRO A 93 10.08 -0.04 -5.62
C PRO A 93 10.11 -1.36 -6.37
N LYS A 94 8.99 -2.07 -6.33
CA LYS A 94 8.82 -3.36 -6.99
C LYS A 94 7.35 -3.61 -7.27
N PRO A 95 7.02 -4.50 -8.23
CA PRO A 95 5.62 -4.83 -8.50
C PRO A 95 4.97 -5.48 -7.27
N ALA A 96 3.66 -5.28 -7.13
CA ALA A 96 2.91 -5.90 -6.05
C ALA A 96 3.07 -7.41 -6.02
N SER A 97 3.16 -8.04 -7.20
CA SER A 97 3.36 -9.49 -7.33
C SER A 97 4.68 -9.98 -6.74
N ASP A 98 5.65 -9.08 -6.54
CA ASP A 98 6.94 -9.43 -5.93
C ASP A 98 6.95 -9.19 -4.41
N VAL A 99 5.87 -8.66 -3.85
CA VAL A 99 5.76 -8.44 -2.41
C VAL A 99 5.15 -9.68 -1.77
N GLU A 100 5.94 -10.41 -0.99
CA GLU A 100 5.51 -11.67 -0.42
C GLU A 100 4.23 -11.55 0.42
N LEU A 101 4.13 -10.53 1.25
CA LEU A 101 2.94 -10.33 2.09
C LEU A 101 1.69 -10.11 1.25
N ILE A 102 1.80 -9.39 0.13
CA ILE A 102 0.65 -9.18 -0.76
C ILE A 102 0.25 -10.51 -1.40
N ARG A 103 1.22 -11.31 -1.84
CA ARG A 103 0.92 -12.62 -2.42
C ARG A 103 0.28 -13.56 -1.40
N ARG A 104 0.74 -13.50 -0.15
CA ARG A 104 0.20 -14.34 0.94
C ARG A 104 -1.17 -13.90 1.40
N ALA A 105 -1.45 -12.61 1.33
CA ALA A 105 -2.70 -12.04 1.82
C ALA A 105 -3.91 -12.56 1.06
N SER A 106 -3.72 -12.82 -0.23
CA SER A 106 -4.81 -13.38 -1.04
C SER A 106 -4.21 -14.14 -2.20
N GLY A 107 -4.76 -15.27 -2.54
CA GLY A 107 -4.52 -15.86 -3.84
C GLY A 107 -5.09 -14.96 -4.95
N ILE A 108 -5.82 -13.90 -4.54
CA ILE A 108 -6.49 -12.96 -5.43
C ILE A 108 -6.05 -11.55 -5.05
N ILE A 109 -5.47 -10.82 -5.99
CA ILE A 109 -5.15 -9.41 -5.81
C ILE A 109 -6.25 -8.62 -6.53
N ILE A 110 -7.06 -7.89 -5.76
CA ILE A 110 -8.20 -7.14 -6.29
C ILE A 110 -8.03 -5.65 -5.98
N ASP A 111 -8.02 -4.82 -7.03
CA ASP A 111 -8.11 -3.38 -6.88
C ASP A 111 -9.59 -3.01 -6.99
N PRO A 112 -10.20 -2.38 -5.95
CA PRO A 112 -11.60 -2.01 -6.00
C PRO A 112 -11.97 -1.15 -7.21
N ARG A 113 -11.00 -0.41 -7.76
CA ARG A 113 -11.25 0.44 -8.92
C ARG A 113 -11.34 -0.34 -10.23
N ASP A 114 -10.85 -1.58 -10.24
CA ASP A 114 -10.90 -2.45 -11.41
C ASP A 114 -12.18 -3.29 -11.47
N GLU A 115 -13.00 -3.23 -10.44
CA GLU A 115 -14.20 -4.05 -10.34
C GLU A 115 -15.13 -3.86 -11.54
N ALA A 116 -15.31 -2.63 -11.96
CA ALA A 116 -16.17 -2.31 -13.11
C ALA A 116 -15.62 -2.86 -14.42
N ASN A 117 -14.33 -3.18 -14.47
CA ASN A 117 -13.66 -3.65 -15.68
C ASN A 117 -13.53 -5.18 -15.70
N GLY A 118 -14.01 -5.85 -14.66
CA GLY A 118 -13.97 -7.30 -14.59
C GLY A 118 -12.57 -7.89 -14.44
N GLY A 119 -11.57 -7.06 -14.13
CA GLY A 119 -10.20 -7.50 -14.04
C GLY A 119 -9.80 -8.12 -12.72
N LEU A 120 -10.74 -8.59 -11.96
CA LEU A 120 -10.56 -8.85 -10.53
C LEU A 120 -10.21 -10.28 -10.15
N TYR A 121 -10.10 -11.19 -11.06
CA TYR A 121 -9.92 -12.60 -10.69
C TYR A 121 -8.60 -13.20 -11.14
N HIS A 122 -7.61 -12.38 -11.34
CA HIS A 122 -6.34 -12.85 -11.90
C HIS A 122 -5.67 -13.94 -11.09
N GLY A 123 -5.72 -13.86 -9.79
CA GLY A 123 -5.08 -14.86 -8.95
C GLY A 123 -5.95 -16.07 -8.62
N LEU A 124 -7.22 -16.02 -8.98
CA LEU A 124 -8.20 -16.98 -8.49
C LEU A 124 -7.95 -18.40 -8.94
N TYR A 125 -7.43 -18.58 -10.13
CA TYR A 125 -7.27 -19.88 -10.74
C TYR A 125 -5.82 -20.33 -10.85
N SER A 126 -4.95 -19.59 -10.29
CA SER A 126 -3.53 -19.90 -10.33
C SER A 126 -3.13 -20.91 -9.27
#